data_4f6e3617328a75b5052f861af522957b
#
_entry.id   4f6e3617328a75b5052f861af522957b
#
_cell.length_a   1.000
_cell.length_b   1.000
_cell.length_c   1.000
_cell.angle_alpha   90.00
_cell.angle_beta   90.00
_cell.angle_gamma   90.00
#
_symmetry.space_group_name_H-M   'P 1'
#
loop_
_entity.id
_entity.type
_entity.pdbx_description
1 polymer ?
#
loop_
_entity_poly.entity_id
_entity_poly.type
_entity_poly.pdbx_seq_one_letter_code
_entity_poly.pdbx_strand_id
1 'polypeptide(L)'
;MNAPRQELLQLLAYKSFRLGEFKLSSGGTSDYYIDCRTTTLDAKGARLTGQVFFDEIRQRGWKPQAIGGLTMGADPIVVAVSVVSGELQGFLVRKAEKQHGTGQRIEGFREKGARVVIVDDVCTTGASTVQAIETAREFGFTVVGVMCLVERDEAKGRPSVEKAAAPAPFVSIFTASDVRAEHILQTDDTKPVIFAVSAVCEICGRPAVTNNPRSLCEAHRV
;
A
#
# COMPACT_ATOMS: atom_id res chain seq x y z
N MET A 1 -4.92 9.96 13.69
CA MET A 1 -5.04 9.01 12.55
C MET A 1 -6.49 8.59 12.49
N ASN A 2 -7.15 8.50 11.31
CA ASN A 2 -8.53 7.99 11.22
C ASN A 2 -8.55 6.46 11.41
N ALA A 3 -9.72 5.87 11.71
CA ALA A 3 -9.84 4.45 12.04
C ALA A 3 -9.31 3.50 10.93
N PRO A 4 -9.65 3.68 9.63
CA PRO A 4 -9.12 2.81 8.57
C PRO A 4 -7.59 2.85 8.45
N ARG A 5 -6.97 4.02 8.64
CA ARG A 5 -5.51 4.18 8.56
C ARG A 5 -4.82 3.48 9.73
N GLN A 6 -5.39 3.56 10.95
CA GLN A 6 -4.86 2.86 12.11
C GLN A 6 -4.97 1.33 11.95
N GLU A 7 -6.12 0.85 11.48
CA GLU A 7 -6.31 -0.59 11.23
C GLU A 7 -5.36 -1.11 10.15
N LEU A 8 -5.11 -0.33 9.10
CA LEU A 8 -4.16 -0.71 8.05
C LEU A 8 -2.73 -0.79 8.59
N LEU A 9 -2.31 0.17 9.44
CA LEU A 9 -1.00 0.15 10.10
C LEU A 9 -0.83 -1.11 10.95
N GLN A 10 -1.85 -1.44 11.75
CA GLN A 10 -1.85 -2.65 12.59
C GLN A 10 -1.72 -3.92 11.75
N LEU A 11 -2.43 -3.99 10.64
CA LEU A 11 -2.39 -5.16 9.76
C LEU A 11 -1.04 -5.29 9.03
N LEU A 12 -0.44 -4.17 8.59
CA LEU A 12 0.91 -4.14 8.02
C LEU A 12 1.95 -4.61 9.03
N ALA A 13 1.89 -4.11 10.25
CA ALA A 13 2.79 -4.51 11.34
C ALA A 13 2.71 -6.00 11.67
N TYR A 14 1.51 -6.57 11.61
CA TYR A 14 1.27 -7.98 11.91
C TYR A 14 1.64 -8.91 10.74
N LYS A 15 1.24 -8.57 9.50
CA LYS A 15 1.37 -9.47 8.35
C LYS A 15 2.62 -9.24 7.51
N SER A 16 3.03 -7.98 7.36
CA SER A 16 4.02 -7.56 6.37
C SER A 16 5.40 -7.29 6.94
N PHE A 17 5.52 -7.10 8.24
CA PHE A 17 6.77 -6.72 8.90
C PHE A 17 7.34 -7.86 9.73
N ARG A 18 8.67 -8.03 9.68
CA ARG A 18 9.40 -9.02 10.50
C ARG A 18 10.75 -8.47 10.92
N LEU A 19 11.08 -8.60 12.21
CA LEU A 19 12.43 -8.36 12.72
C LEU A 19 13.31 -9.56 12.45
N GLY A 20 14.59 -9.33 12.15
CA GLY A 20 15.58 -10.36 11.87
C GLY A 20 16.71 -9.82 11.01
N GLU A 21 17.71 -10.63 10.74
CA GLU A 21 18.81 -10.27 9.87
C GLU A 21 18.50 -10.72 8.42
N PHE A 22 18.38 -9.75 7.51
CA PHE A 22 18.02 -9.98 6.11
C PHE A 22 19.08 -9.40 5.18
N LYS A 23 19.51 -10.20 4.17
CA LYS A 23 20.34 -9.71 3.10
C LYS A 23 19.51 -8.97 2.06
N LEU A 24 19.89 -7.74 1.74
CA LEU A 24 19.24 -6.94 0.71
C LEU A 24 19.81 -7.27 -0.68
N SER A 25 18.97 -7.18 -1.71
CA SER A 25 19.39 -7.33 -3.10
C SER A 25 20.42 -6.27 -3.53
N SER A 26 20.50 -5.15 -2.84
CA SER A 26 21.49 -4.07 -3.02
C SER A 26 22.86 -4.38 -2.41
N GLY A 27 23.04 -5.53 -1.71
CA GLY A 27 24.31 -5.97 -1.12
C GLY A 27 24.55 -5.56 0.32
N GLY A 28 23.55 -4.97 1.01
CA GLY A 28 23.61 -4.67 2.45
C GLY A 28 22.82 -5.67 3.31
N THR A 29 22.84 -5.47 4.62
CA THR A 29 21.97 -6.15 5.60
C THR A 29 20.93 -5.19 6.14
N SER A 30 19.76 -5.72 6.53
CA SER A 30 18.71 -5.00 7.24
C SER A 30 18.30 -5.82 8.45
N ASP A 31 17.96 -5.15 9.56
CA ASP A 31 17.45 -5.76 10.78
C ASP A 31 15.93 -6.01 10.72
N TYR A 32 15.30 -5.77 9.58
CA TYR A 32 13.91 -6.08 9.31
C TYR A 32 13.65 -6.38 7.83
N TYR A 33 12.55 -7.07 7.58
CA TYR A 33 11.99 -7.31 6.26
C TYR A 33 10.55 -6.80 6.19
N ILE A 34 10.17 -6.20 5.06
CA ILE A 34 8.80 -5.77 4.80
C ILE A 34 8.34 -6.23 3.41
N ASP A 35 7.19 -6.91 3.37
CA ASP A 35 6.48 -7.28 2.13
C ASP A 35 5.02 -6.87 2.23
N CYS A 36 4.69 -5.72 1.68
CA CYS A 36 3.34 -5.16 1.74
C CYS A 36 2.30 -6.02 1.02
N ARG A 37 2.71 -6.90 0.10
CA ARG A 37 1.79 -7.77 -0.66
C ARG A 37 1.05 -8.75 0.24
N THR A 38 1.64 -9.18 1.36
CA THR A 38 0.96 -10.03 2.35
C THR A 38 -0.23 -9.32 3.00
N THR A 39 -0.26 -7.99 3.00
CA THR A 39 -1.39 -7.16 3.44
C THR A 39 -2.25 -6.71 2.26
N THR A 40 -1.66 -6.21 1.18
CA THR A 40 -2.43 -5.65 0.07
C THR A 40 -3.20 -6.71 -0.73
N LEU A 41 -2.81 -8.00 -0.63
CA LEU A 41 -3.53 -9.16 -1.18
C LEU A 41 -4.45 -9.85 -0.16
N ASP A 42 -4.43 -9.43 1.11
CA ASP A 42 -5.39 -9.89 2.13
C ASP A 42 -6.74 -9.20 1.92
N ALA A 43 -7.86 -9.91 2.08
CA ALA A 43 -9.19 -9.36 1.81
C ALA A 43 -9.50 -8.09 2.64
N LYS A 44 -9.19 -8.09 3.94
CA LYS A 44 -9.35 -6.92 4.82
C LYS A 44 -8.31 -5.85 4.47
N GLY A 45 -7.06 -6.26 4.24
CA GLY A 45 -5.94 -5.39 3.91
C GLY A 45 -6.14 -4.66 2.58
N ALA A 46 -6.62 -5.35 1.54
CA ALA A 46 -6.94 -4.76 0.25
C ALA A 46 -8.01 -3.67 0.39
N ARG A 47 -9.11 -3.96 1.10
CA ARG A 47 -10.18 -2.99 1.34
C ARG A 47 -9.68 -1.75 2.08
N LEU A 48 -8.91 -1.94 3.15
CA LEU A 48 -8.33 -0.83 3.92
C LEU A 48 -7.32 -0.03 3.08
N THR A 49 -6.48 -0.69 2.30
CA THR A 49 -5.54 -0.03 1.39
C THR A 49 -6.28 0.84 0.38
N GLY A 50 -7.30 0.29 -0.27
CA GLY A 50 -8.15 1.05 -1.20
C GLY A 50 -8.76 2.28 -0.56
N GLN A 51 -9.35 2.14 0.64
CA GLN A 51 -9.97 3.23 1.39
C GLN A 51 -8.95 4.32 1.76
N VAL A 52 -7.81 3.94 2.34
CA VAL A 52 -6.80 4.90 2.81
C VAL A 52 -6.18 5.68 1.65
N PHE A 53 -5.86 5.01 0.54
CA PHE A 53 -5.33 5.69 -0.65
C PHE A 53 -6.35 6.63 -1.27
N PHE A 54 -7.61 6.20 -1.41
CA PHE A 54 -8.66 7.01 -1.98
C PHE A 54 -8.97 8.24 -1.11
N ASP A 55 -9.05 8.07 0.22
CA ASP A 55 -9.22 9.18 1.15
C ASP A 55 -8.09 10.20 1.05
N GLU A 56 -6.84 9.76 0.94
CA GLU A 56 -5.68 10.64 0.77
C GLU A 56 -5.75 11.42 -0.55
N ILE A 57 -6.12 10.77 -1.66
CA ILE A 57 -6.32 11.43 -2.97
C ILE A 57 -7.39 12.52 -2.85
N ARG A 58 -8.52 12.23 -2.20
CA ARG A 58 -9.62 13.20 -2.01
C ARG A 58 -9.21 14.38 -1.13
N GLN A 59 -8.54 14.11 0.00
CA GLN A 59 -8.07 15.16 0.92
C GLN A 59 -7.11 16.13 0.24
N ARG A 60 -6.30 15.64 -0.70
CA ARG A 60 -5.37 16.48 -1.47
C ARG A 60 -6.00 17.21 -2.65
N GLY A 61 -7.22 16.87 -3.01
CA GLY A 61 -7.92 17.51 -4.12
C GLY A 61 -7.30 17.22 -5.50
N TRP A 62 -6.59 16.10 -5.67
CA TRP A 62 -5.86 15.81 -6.92
C TRP A 62 -6.74 15.54 -8.13
N LYS A 63 -7.95 15.03 -7.93
CA LYS A 63 -8.95 14.73 -8.99
C LYS A 63 -8.37 13.96 -10.18
N PRO A 64 -7.73 12.80 -9.99
CA PRO A 64 -7.27 11.97 -11.10
C PRO A 64 -8.43 11.27 -11.80
N GLN A 65 -8.21 10.81 -13.04
CA GLN A 65 -9.10 9.92 -13.78
C GLN A 65 -8.68 8.45 -13.59
N ALA A 66 -7.38 8.23 -13.31
CA ALA A 66 -6.85 6.89 -13.12
C ALA A 66 -5.73 6.85 -12.08
N ILE A 67 -5.48 5.63 -11.61
CA ILE A 67 -4.40 5.28 -10.70
C ILE A 67 -3.59 4.13 -11.29
N GLY A 68 -2.27 4.14 -11.13
CA GLY A 68 -1.43 3.06 -11.65
C GLY A 68 -0.04 3.04 -11.08
N GLY A 69 0.74 2.03 -11.41
CA GLY A 69 2.11 1.87 -10.92
C GLY A 69 2.81 0.67 -11.52
N LEU A 70 4.06 0.44 -11.09
CA LEU A 70 4.90 -0.64 -11.62
C LEU A 70 4.46 -2.00 -11.09
N THR A 71 4.28 -2.97 -12.00
CA THR A 71 4.01 -4.37 -11.60
C THR A 71 5.20 -4.99 -10.84
N MET A 72 4.97 -5.83 -9.82
CA MET A 72 3.74 -6.39 -9.21
C MET A 72 3.33 -5.67 -7.92
N GLY A 73 4.16 -4.80 -7.34
CA GLY A 73 3.88 -4.17 -6.04
C GLY A 73 2.64 -3.27 -6.07
N ALA A 74 2.48 -2.50 -7.14
CA ALA A 74 1.35 -1.60 -7.31
C ALA A 74 0.02 -2.29 -7.63
N ASP A 75 0.02 -3.47 -8.25
CA ASP A 75 -1.17 -4.09 -8.82
C ASP A 75 -2.32 -4.25 -7.81
N PRO A 76 -2.10 -4.80 -6.59
CA PRO A 76 -3.17 -4.94 -5.61
C PRO A 76 -3.73 -3.58 -5.15
N ILE A 77 -2.86 -2.56 -5.02
CA ILE A 77 -3.25 -1.21 -4.61
C ILE A 77 -4.14 -0.57 -5.68
N VAL A 78 -3.73 -0.67 -6.95
CA VAL A 78 -4.50 -0.15 -8.10
C VAL A 78 -5.90 -0.74 -8.13
N VAL A 79 -6.00 -2.08 -8.06
CA VAL A 79 -7.31 -2.75 -8.06
C VAL A 79 -8.15 -2.36 -6.84
N ALA A 80 -7.55 -2.34 -5.65
CA ALA A 80 -8.24 -1.99 -4.43
C ALA A 80 -8.82 -0.56 -4.46
N VAL A 81 -8.04 0.42 -4.93
CA VAL A 81 -8.50 1.81 -5.06
C VAL A 81 -9.58 1.93 -6.14
N SER A 82 -9.43 1.28 -7.29
CA SER A 82 -10.45 1.31 -8.34
C SER A 82 -11.79 0.75 -7.85
N VAL A 83 -11.77 -0.38 -7.12
CA VAL A 83 -12.98 -0.99 -6.56
C VAL A 83 -13.62 -0.12 -5.49
N VAL A 84 -12.83 0.42 -4.55
CA VAL A 84 -13.34 1.24 -3.45
C VAL A 84 -13.88 2.59 -3.92
N SER A 85 -13.18 3.22 -4.88
CA SER A 85 -13.61 4.51 -5.43
C SER A 85 -14.87 4.40 -6.29
N GLY A 86 -15.02 3.29 -7.02
CA GLY A 86 -16.07 3.10 -8.02
C GLY A 86 -15.96 4.00 -9.26
N GLU A 87 -14.93 4.85 -9.32
CA GLU A 87 -14.78 5.86 -10.38
C GLU A 87 -13.36 5.90 -10.99
N LEU A 88 -12.31 5.65 -10.22
CA LEU A 88 -10.94 5.71 -10.70
C LEU A 88 -10.60 4.48 -11.54
N GLN A 89 -10.14 4.71 -12.76
CA GLN A 89 -9.68 3.65 -13.65
C GLN A 89 -8.30 3.16 -13.21
N GLY A 90 -7.98 1.89 -13.50
CA GLY A 90 -6.69 1.29 -13.20
C GLY A 90 -5.79 1.16 -14.43
N PHE A 91 -4.50 1.42 -14.28
CA PHE A 91 -3.48 1.04 -15.26
C PHE A 91 -2.27 0.43 -14.59
N LEU A 92 -1.54 -0.43 -15.31
CA LEU A 92 -0.33 -1.07 -14.82
C LEU A 92 0.85 -0.72 -15.74
N VAL A 93 2.00 -0.47 -15.14
CA VAL A 93 3.26 -0.23 -15.82
C VAL A 93 4.11 -1.50 -15.80
N ARG A 94 4.49 -2.00 -16.97
CA ARG A 94 5.37 -3.18 -17.09
C ARG A 94 6.84 -2.78 -16.91
N LYS A 95 7.63 -3.63 -16.26
CA LYS A 95 9.09 -3.44 -16.11
C LYS A 95 9.84 -3.42 -17.46
N ALA A 96 9.36 -4.21 -18.41
CA ALA A 96 9.94 -4.32 -19.75
C ALA A 96 8.85 -4.25 -20.82
N GLU A 97 9.24 -3.90 -22.03
CA GLU A 97 8.36 -3.92 -23.20
C GLU A 97 7.90 -5.35 -23.53
N LYS A 98 6.73 -5.49 -24.14
CA LYS A 98 6.27 -6.75 -24.70
C LYS A 98 7.20 -7.15 -25.83
N GLN A 99 7.81 -8.32 -25.76
CA GLN A 99 8.63 -8.88 -26.85
C GLN A 99 7.80 -9.22 -28.10
N HIS A 100 6.47 -9.41 -27.93
CA HIS A 100 5.52 -9.68 -29.00
C HIS A 100 4.33 -8.75 -28.90
N GLY A 101 3.96 -8.05 -30.01
CA GLY A 101 2.84 -7.13 -30.09
C GLY A 101 3.25 -5.67 -30.19
N THR A 102 2.46 -4.76 -29.61
CA THR A 102 2.56 -3.28 -29.80
C THR A 102 3.72 -2.60 -29.04
N GLY A 103 4.62 -3.33 -28.38
CA GLY A 103 5.72 -2.75 -27.58
C GLY A 103 5.28 -1.92 -26.36
N GLN A 104 3.99 -1.96 -26.02
CA GLN A 104 3.43 -1.06 -25.01
C GLN A 104 3.77 -1.49 -23.60
N ARG A 105 4.19 -0.50 -22.77
CA ARG A 105 4.50 -0.67 -21.36
C ARG A 105 3.34 -0.38 -20.41
N ILE A 106 2.23 0.18 -20.93
CA ILE A 106 1.00 0.49 -20.17
C ILE A 106 -0.09 -0.52 -20.52
N GLU A 107 -0.70 -1.11 -19.49
CA GLU A 107 -1.87 -1.99 -19.58
C GLU A 107 -3.06 -1.36 -18.84
N GLY A 108 -4.29 -1.68 -19.26
CA GLY A 108 -5.51 -1.14 -18.66
C GLY A 108 -5.92 0.22 -19.26
N PHE A 109 -6.16 1.23 -18.43
CA PHE A 109 -6.59 2.56 -18.87
C PHE A 109 -5.50 3.30 -19.68
N ARG A 110 -5.87 3.91 -20.81
CA ARG A 110 -4.92 4.46 -21.82
C ARG A 110 -5.37 5.75 -22.49
N GLU A 111 -6.02 6.63 -21.80
CA GLU A 111 -6.45 7.91 -22.35
C GLU A 111 -5.32 8.95 -22.22
N LYS A 112 -4.70 9.33 -23.34
CA LYS A 112 -3.63 10.35 -23.35
C LYS A 112 -4.16 11.69 -22.84
N GLY A 113 -3.33 12.41 -22.08
CA GLY A 113 -3.69 13.65 -21.42
C GLY A 113 -4.41 13.45 -20.08
N ALA A 114 -4.86 12.23 -19.78
CA ALA A 114 -5.55 11.96 -18.52
C ALA A 114 -4.66 12.27 -17.30
N ARG A 115 -5.30 12.78 -16.25
CA ARG A 115 -4.68 13.04 -14.95
C ARG A 115 -4.60 11.74 -14.17
N VAL A 116 -3.41 11.38 -13.71
CA VAL A 116 -3.20 10.10 -13.02
C VAL A 116 -2.41 10.26 -11.72
N VAL A 117 -2.64 9.33 -10.79
CA VAL A 117 -1.82 9.14 -9.58
C VAL A 117 -0.97 7.88 -9.78
N ILE A 118 0.33 7.99 -9.47
CA ILE A 118 1.25 6.84 -9.44
C ILE A 118 1.31 6.29 -8.03
N VAL A 119 1.26 4.95 -7.90
CA VAL A 119 1.36 4.27 -6.61
C VAL A 119 2.43 3.19 -6.62
N ASP A 120 3.00 2.93 -5.43
CA ASP A 120 3.94 1.84 -5.17
C ASP A 120 3.65 1.23 -3.79
N ASP A 121 4.03 -0.02 -3.57
CA ASP A 121 3.85 -0.67 -2.27
C ASP A 121 4.96 -0.28 -1.29
N VAL A 122 6.23 -0.36 -1.69
CA VAL A 122 7.38 0.00 -0.84
C VAL A 122 8.37 0.87 -1.60
N CYS A 123 8.53 2.11 -1.15
CA CYS A 123 9.58 3.00 -1.65
C CYS A 123 10.88 2.78 -0.85
N THR A 124 11.87 2.10 -1.45
CA THR A 124 13.22 1.93 -0.91
C THR A 124 14.17 2.95 -1.54
N THR A 125 14.71 2.64 -2.71
CA THR A 125 15.54 3.57 -3.50
C THR A 125 14.71 4.49 -4.39
N GLY A 126 13.42 4.19 -4.55
CA GLY A 126 12.50 4.89 -5.42
C GLY A 126 12.59 4.50 -6.90
N ALA A 127 13.49 3.60 -7.29
CA ALA A 127 13.73 3.26 -8.70
C ALA A 127 12.46 2.76 -9.42
N SER A 128 11.66 1.90 -8.77
CA SER A 128 10.38 1.41 -9.30
C SER A 128 9.38 2.53 -9.51
N THR A 129 9.24 3.39 -8.52
CA THR A 129 8.33 4.54 -8.56
C THR A 129 8.75 5.54 -9.63
N VAL A 130 10.05 5.85 -9.75
CA VAL A 130 10.61 6.72 -10.81
C VAL A 130 10.32 6.14 -12.18
N GLN A 131 10.59 4.85 -12.40
CA GLN A 131 10.28 4.17 -13.66
C GLN A 131 8.79 4.25 -14.03
N ALA A 132 7.89 4.11 -13.05
CA ALA A 132 6.46 4.23 -13.28
C ALA A 132 6.06 5.67 -13.70
N ILE A 133 6.63 6.68 -13.04
CA ILE A 133 6.39 8.10 -13.36
C ILE A 133 6.83 8.42 -14.79
N GLU A 134 8.07 8.04 -15.13
CA GLU A 134 8.66 8.29 -16.46
C GLU A 134 7.83 7.60 -17.56
N THR A 135 7.52 6.31 -17.38
CA THR A 135 6.72 5.56 -18.35
C THR A 135 5.30 6.14 -18.53
N ALA A 136 4.67 6.59 -17.42
CA ALA A 136 3.36 7.21 -17.48
C ALA A 136 3.40 8.53 -18.27
N ARG A 137 4.43 9.36 -18.05
CA ARG A 137 4.62 10.62 -18.80
C ARG A 137 4.99 10.39 -20.26
N GLU A 138 5.85 9.44 -20.56
CA GLU A 138 6.19 9.04 -21.94
C GLU A 138 4.96 8.57 -22.70
N PHE A 139 4.04 7.88 -22.05
CA PHE A 139 2.76 7.50 -22.65
C PHE A 139 1.87 8.71 -22.94
N GLY A 140 2.04 9.82 -22.24
CA GLY A 140 1.24 11.05 -22.39
C GLY A 140 0.24 11.28 -21.25
N PHE A 141 0.39 10.63 -20.09
CA PHE A 141 -0.38 10.94 -18.89
C PHE A 141 0.14 12.23 -18.20
N THR A 142 -0.76 12.92 -17.51
CA THR A 142 -0.43 14.01 -16.59
C THR A 142 -0.39 13.47 -15.16
N VAL A 143 0.80 13.27 -14.60
CA VAL A 143 0.97 12.82 -13.20
C VAL A 143 0.63 13.97 -12.28
N VAL A 144 -0.37 13.80 -11.41
CA VAL A 144 -0.89 14.81 -10.47
C VAL A 144 -0.55 14.52 -9.01
N GLY A 145 -0.08 13.32 -8.73
CA GLY A 145 0.36 12.88 -7.40
C GLY A 145 1.08 11.56 -7.48
N VAL A 146 1.94 11.31 -6.52
CA VAL A 146 2.68 10.04 -6.36
C VAL A 146 2.55 9.60 -4.90
N MET A 147 2.24 8.32 -4.68
CA MET A 147 2.06 7.77 -3.34
C MET A 147 2.77 6.43 -3.19
N CYS A 148 3.28 6.14 -2.01
CA CYS A 148 3.63 4.77 -1.64
C CYS A 148 2.93 4.35 -0.33
N LEU A 149 2.71 3.05 -0.17
CA LEU A 149 2.10 2.54 1.05
C LEU A 149 3.09 2.63 2.21
N VAL A 150 4.33 2.17 2.01
CA VAL A 150 5.40 2.29 3.01
C VAL A 150 6.67 2.86 2.39
N GLU A 151 7.20 3.90 3.01
CA GLU A 151 8.51 4.45 2.70
C GLU A 151 9.56 3.88 3.66
N ARG A 152 10.66 3.36 3.11
CA ARG A 152 11.84 3.04 3.90
C ARG A 152 12.66 4.32 4.09
N ASP A 153 12.35 5.04 5.17
CA ASP A 153 12.90 6.36 5.48
C ASP A 153 14.45 6.36 5.58
N GLU A 154 15.04 5.24 6.03
CA GLU A 154 16.49 5.07 6.09
C GLU A 154 17.16 4.89 4.71
N ALA A 155 16.40 4.47 3.69
CA ALA A 155 16.96 4.17 2.36
C ALA A 155 17.12 5.40 1.44
N LYS A 156 16.64 6.57 1.89
CA LYS A 156 16.80 7.88 1.21
C LYS A 156 16.31 7.91 -0.25
N GLY A 157 15.30 7.13 -0.59
CA GLY A 157 14.71 7.12 -1.94
C GLY A 157 13.85 8.35 -2.26
N ARG A 158 13.31 9.01 -1.25
CA ARG A 158 12.40 10.16 -1.37
C ARG A 158 12.90 11.25 -2.32
N PRO A 159 14.14 11.77 -2.20
CA PRO A 159 14.60 12.85 -3.10
C PRO A 159 14.58 12.47 -4.57
N SER A 160 14.87 11.21 -4.90
CA SER A 160 14.83 10.72 -6.28
C SER A 160 13.40 10.69 -6.83
N VAL A 161 12.44 10.23 -6.01
CA VAL A 161 11.04 10.20 -6.39
C VAL A 161 10.47 11.62 -6.51
N GLU A 162 10.74 12.51 -5.55
CA GLU A 162 10.28 13.91 -5.59
C GLU A 162 10.80 14.64 -6.82
N LYS A 163 12.09 14.44 -7.16
CA LYS A 163 12.69 15.01 -8.37
C LYS A 163 11.99 14.50 -9.64
N ALA A 164 11.73 13.21 -9.74
CA ALA A 164 11.05 12.63 -10.88
C ALA A 164 9.56 13.01 -10.93
N ALA A 165 8.91 13.13 -9.76
CA ALA A 165 7.50 13.48 -9.67
C ALA A 165 7.21 14.95 -10.02
N ALA A 166 8.14 15.86 -9.75
CA ALA A 166 7.93 17.30 -9.87
C ALA A 166 7.22 17.71 -11.16
N PRO A 167 6.22 18.61 -11.12
CA PRO A 167 5.71 19.36 -9.96
C PRO A 167 4.69 18.58 -9.09
N ALA A 168 4.37 17.33 -9.41
CA ALA A 168 3.44 16.53 -8.62
C ALA A 168 4.07 16.17 -7.24
N PRO A 169 3.31 16.25 -6.13
CA PRO A 169 3.82 15.90 -4.81
C PRO A 169 3.97 14.38 -4.65
N PHE A 170 4.95 13.98 -3.83
CA PHE A 170 5.13 12.61 -3.36
C PHE A 170 4.69 12.47 -1.89
N VAL A 171 3.95 11.41 -1.58
CA VAL A 171 3.39 11.13 -0.26
C VAL A 171 3.59 9.67 0.11
N SER A 172 4.08 9.41 1.30
CA SER A 172 4.02 8.08 1.92
C SER A 172 2.82 7.98 2.87
N ILE A 173 2.11 6.86 2.81
CA ILE A 173 1.03 6.58 3.76
C ILE A 173 1.63 6.30 5.15
N PHE A 174 2.67 5.46 5.21
CA PHE A 174 3.44 5.15 6.40
C PHE A 174 4.93 5.17 6.09
N THR A 175 5.74 5.30 7.15
CA THR A 175 7.17 5.00 7.10
C THR A 175 7.42 3.58 7.63
N ALA A 176 8.59 3.01 7.32
CA ALA A 176 9.02 1.74 7.92
C ALA A 176 9.16 1.87 9.44
N SER A 177 9.56 3.05 9.92
CA SER A 177 9.61 3.38 11.34
C SER A 177 8.23 3.32 12.01
N ASP A 178 7.16 3.79 11.36
CA ASP A 178 5.78 3.69 11.86
C ASP A 178 5.36 2.23 12.00
N VAL A 179 5.60 1.42 10.95
CA VAL A 179 5.24 0.00 10.93
C VAL A 179 6.01 -0.78 11.99
N ARG A 180 7.31 -0.47 12.16
CA ARG A 180 8.16 -1.08 13.21
C ARG A 180 7.66 -0.75 14.61
N ALA A 181 7.33 0.51 14.86
CA ALA A 181 6.82 0.94 16.16
C ALA A 181 5.52 0.20 16.52
N GLU A 182 4.60 0.09 15.58
CA GLU A 182 3.35 -0.66 15.77
C GLU A 182 3.63 -2.16 15.97
N HIS A 183 4.57 -2.75 15.22
CA HIS A 183 4.97 -4.16 15.38
C HIS A 183 5.51 -4.47 16.79
N ILE A 184 6.37 -3.60 17.31
CA ILE A 184 6.91 -3.72 18.67
C ILE A 184 5.77 -3.64 19.70
N LEU A 185 4.81 -2.71 19.52
CA LEU A 185 3.64 -2.59 20.40
C LEU A 185 2.76 -3.85 20.41
N GLN A 186 2.68 -4.56 19.28
CA GLN A 186 1.88 -5.80 19.15
C GLN A 186 2.61 -7.04 19.67
N THR A 187 3.94 -7.01 19.72
CA THR A 187 4.77 -8.15 20.16
C THR A 187 5.28 -8.00 21.59
N ASP A 188 5.01 -6.88 22.26
CA ASP A 188 5.37 -6.65 23.66
C ASP A 188 4.42 -7.42 24.60
N ASP A 189 4.81 -8.62 24.98
CA ASP A 189 4.06 -9.53 25.88
C ASP A 189 3.79 -8.93 27.28
N THR A 190 4.38 -7.77 27.60
CA THR A 190 4.18 -7.11 28.91
C THR A 190 2.94 -6.21 28.92
N LYS A 191 2.34 -5.91 27.77
CA LYS A 191 1.11 -5.10 27.69
C LYS A 191 -0.09 -5.99 27.45
N PRO A 192 -1.20 -5.81 28.21
CA PRO A 192 -2.45 -6.47 27.87
C PRO A 192 -2.84 -6.00 26.46
N VAL A 193 -3.02 -6.95 25.55
CA VAL A 193 -3.50 -6.67 24.18
C VAL A 193 -4.94 -6.17 24.32
N ILE A 194 -5.09 -4.87 24.45
CA ILE A 194 -6.40 -4.22 24.39
C ILE A 194 -6.77 -4.14 22.91
N PHE A 195 -7.28 -5.24 22.39
CA PHE A 195 -8.12 -5.15 21.18
C PHE A 195 -9.41 -4.46 21.63
N ALA A 196 -9.48 -3.14 21.44
CA ALA A 196 -10.73 -2.41 21.46
C ALA A 196 -11.54 -2.84 20.23
N VAL A 197 -12.03 -4.07 20.26
CA VAL A 197 -13.04 -4.55 19.34
C VAL A 197 -14.32 -4.58 20.14
N SER A 198 -15.32 -3.83 19.70
CA SER A 198 -16.71 -4.21 19.91
C SER A 198 -16.93 -5.50 19.10
N ALA A 199 -16.25 -6.57 19.48
CA ALA A 199 -16.30 -7.83 18.79
C ALA A 199 -17.61 -8.49 19.16
N VAL A 200 -18.54 -8.46 18.24
CA VAL A 200 -19.71 -9.33 18.24
C VAL A 200 -19.32 -10.63 17.53
N CYS A 201 -19.80 -11.73 18.05
CA CYS A 201 -19.62 -13.04 17.41
C CYS A 201 -20.21 -13.01 15.99
N GLU A 202 -19.39 -13.35 14.99
CA GLU A 202 -19.78 -13.35 13.56
C GLU A 202 -20.96 -14.27 13.26
N ILE A 203 -21.26 -15.24 14.12
CA ILE A 203 -22.33 -16.21 13.93
C ILE A 203 -23.64 -15.75 14.61
N CYS A 204 -23.59 -15.21 15.84
CA CYS A 204 -24.82 -14.95 16.62
C CYS A 204 -24.93 -13.53 17.18
N GLY A 205 -24.02 -12.63 16.90
CA GLY A 205 -24.05 -11.23 17.34
C GLY A 205 -23.83 -10.98 18.84
N ARG A 206 -23.57 -12.01 19.67
CA ARG A 206 -23.25 -11.85 21.10
C ARG A 206 -21.82 -11.36 21.28
N PRO A 207 -21.48 -10.78 22.45
CA PRO A 207 -20.11 -10.40 22.74
C PRO A 207 -19.13 -11.55 22.48
N ALA A 208 -18.09 -11.32 21.69
CA ALA A 208 -17.06 -12.31 21.41
C ALA A 208 -16.01 -12.31 22.49
N VAL A 209 -15.34 -13.45 22.67
CA VAL A 209 -14.23 -13.59 23.63
C VAL A 209 -12.97 -12.99 23.02
N THR A 210 -12.34 -12.05 23.71
CA THR A 210 -11.29 -11.15 23.21
C THR A 210 -10.00 -11.80 22.69
N ASN A 211 -9.81 -13.11 22.86
CA ASN A 211 -8.60 -13.82 22.43
C ASN A 211 -8.81 -14.81 21.28
N ASN A 212 -9.89 -14.64 20.50
CA ASN A 212 -10.16 -15.53 19.38
C ASN A 212 -9.99 -14.78 18.05
N PRO A 213 -9.09 -15.21 17.14
CA PRO A 213 -8.86 -14.57 15.87
C PRO A 213 -10.07 -14.58 14.93
N ARG A 214 -11.12 -15.35 15.23
CA ARG A 214 -12.38 -15.41 14.47
C ARG A 214 -13.54 -14.65 15.12
N SER A 215 -13.30 -13.86 16.16
CA SER A 215 -14.37 -13.13 16.87
C SER A 215 -15.58 -14.00 17.23
N LEU A 216 -15.34 -15.20 17.75
CA LEU A 216 -16.40 -16.14 18.15
C LEU A 216 -16.68 -16.05 19.65
N CYS A 217 -17.96 -16.16 20.04
CA CYS A 217 -18.34 -16.29 21.46
C CYS A 217 -18.04 -17.72 21.97
N GLU A 218 -18.09 -17.92 23.31
CA GLU A 218 -17.78 -19.22 23.91
C GLU A 218 -18.60 -20.39 23.33
N ALA A 219 -19.86 -20.14 22.94
CA ALA A 219 -20.75 -21.15 22.37
C ALA A 219 -20.33 -21.62 20.95
N HIS A 220 -19.45 -20.86 20.26
CA HIS A 220 -19.01 -21.14 18.88
C HIS A 220 -17.48 -21.31 18.77
N ARG A 221 -16.79 -21.50 19.92
CA ARG A 221 -15.40 -21.95 19.94
C ARG A 221 -15.34 -23.42 19.54
N VAL A 222 -14.69 -23.72 18.42
CA VAL A 222 -14.30 -25.07 18.01
C VAL A 222 -12.80 -25.22 18.18
#